data_9c53605b6a526e74113dec1ba44fa23f
#
_entry.id   9c53605b6a526e74113dec1ba44fa23f
#
_cell.length_a   1.000
_cell.length_b   1.000
_cell.length_c   1.000
_cell.angle_alpha   90.00
_cell.angle_beta   90.00
_cell.angle_gamma   90.00
#
_symmetry.space_group_name_H-M   'P 1'
#
loop_
_entity.id
_entity.type
_entity.pdbx_description
1 polymer ?
#
loop_
_entity_poly.entity_id
_entity_poly.type
_entity_poly.pdbx_seq_one_letter_code
_entity_poly.pdbx_strand_id
1 'polypeptide(L)'
;MPEQSVSGHPLAPAWLPVPPDAATLDPVVFTSQYARDASGCVTVDGVPVTELARRHGSPAYVVSERTFRSRARGFREAFERALSPLGVDVAVYYASKALLTSAVARWALAEGLSIDTASGGELAVALAAGVPGERIALHGNNKSAA
;
A
#
# COMPACT_ATOMS: atom_id res chain seq x y z
N MET A 1 4.33 19.62 34.62
CA MET A 1 4.66 19.29 33.23
C MET A 1 5.68 18.15 33.29
N PRO A 2 5.36 16.93 32.91
CA PRO A 2 6.39 15.89 32.84
C PRO A 2 7.29 16.19 31.64
N GLU A 3 8.60 16.23 31.89
CA GLU A 3 9.64 16.33 30.87
C GLU A 3 9.53 15.12 29.94
N GLN A 4 9.20 15.38 28.66
CA GLN A 4 9.29 14.37 27.63
C GLN A 4 10.77 14.10 27.39
N SER A 5 11.24 12.91 27.72
CA SER A 5 12.60 12.48 27.41
C SER A 5 12.75 12.41 25.88
N VAL A 6 13.46 13.35 25.34
CA VAL A 6 13.86 13.35 23.93
C VAL A 6 14.81 12.18 23.72
N SER A 7 14.60 11.38 22.68
CA SER A 7 15.52 10.32 22.23
C SER A 7 16.94 10.84 22.20
N GLY A 8 17.84 10.16 22.91
CA GLY A 8 19.25 10.52 22.99
C GLY A 8 20.05 10.31 21.69
N HIS A 9 19.42 10.13 20.53
CA HIS A 9 20.14 10.00 19.26
C HIS A 9 20.52 11.39 18.73
N PRO A 10 21.82 11.69 18.55
CA PRO A 10 22.30 13.04 18.19
C PRO A 10 21.81 13.57 16.84
N LEU A 11 21.30 12.69 15.97
CA LEU A 11 20.74 13.03 14.67
C LEU A 11 19.20 13.03 14.66
N ALA A 12 18.54 12.75 15.78
CA ALA A 12 17.08 12.81 15.82
C ALA A 12 16.62 14.28 15.78
N PRO A 13 15.74 14.68 14.85
CA PRO A 13 15.20 16.02 14.82
C PRO A 13 14.35 16.27 16.08
N ALA A 14 14.41 17.48 16.63
CA ALA A 14 13.71 17.85 17.86
C ALA A 14 12.18 17.72 17.80
N TRP A 15 11.61 17.71 16.60
CA TRP A 15 10.17 17.53 16.37
C TRP A 15 9.73 16.06 16.33
N LEU A 16 10.67 15.09 16.32
CA LEU A 16 10.33 13.66 16.25
C LEU A 16 9.98 13.15 17.65
N PRO A 17 8.70 12.91 17.99
CA PRO A 17 8.34 12.30 19.24
C PRO A 17 8.84 10.86 19.27
N VAL A 18 9.55 10.51 20.33
CA VAL A 18 9.86 9.11 20.60
C VAL A 18 8.62 8.47 21.21
N PRO A 19 8.09 7.38 20.63
CA PRO A 19 6.98 6.67 21.23
C PRO A 19 7.38 6.21 22.64
N PRO A 20 6.51 6.32 23.64
CA PRO A 20 6.81 5.87 25.01
C PRO A 20 7.07 4.36 25.07
N ASP A 21 6.62 3.63 24.09
CA ASP A 21 6.92 2.20 23.85
C ASP A 21 7.26 1.97 22.38
N ALA A 22 8.53 1.65 22.09
CA ALA A 22 8.99 1.32 20.75
C ALA A 22 8.34 0.03 20.17
N ALA A 23 7.70 -0.76 21.01
CA ALA A 23 6.94 -1.94 20.60
C ALA A 23 5.51 -1.61 20.12
N THR A 24 5.02 -0.39 20.39
CA THR A 24 3.70 0.04 19.93
C THR A 24 3.67 0.20 18.41
N LEU A 25 2.66 -0.41 17.78
CA LEU A 25 2.39 -0.21 16.37
C LEU A 25 1.53 1.06 16.21
N ASP A 26 2.14 2.13 15.69
CA ASP A 26 1.45 3.40 15.50
C ASP A 26 0.30 3.23 14.47
N PRO A 27 -0.96 3.54 14.83
CA PRO A 27 -2.11 3.36 13.95
C PRO A 27 -2.11 4.29 12.73
N VAL A 28 -1.30 5.34 12.73
CA VAL A 28 -1.09 6.20 11.54
C VAL A 28 -0.31 5.44 10.46
N VAL A 29 0.63 4.59 10.86
CA VAL A 29 1.49 3.80 9.96
C VAL A 29 0.90 2.41 9.73
N PHE A 30 0.50 1.75 10.82
CA PHE A 30 0.03 0.36 10.81
C PHE A 30 -1.50 0.31 10.84
N THR A 31 -2.08 -0.35 9.86
CA THR A 31 -3.53 -0.62 9.85
C THR A 31 -3.88 -1.74 10.84
N SER A 32 -5.18 -1.96 11.09
CA SER A 32 -5.68 -3.01 11.98
C SER A 32 -5.29 -4.44 11.58
N GLN A 33 -4.73 -4.65 10.38
CA GLN A 33 -4.19 -5.93 9.92
C GLN A 33 -2.82 -6.24 10.52
N TYR A 34 -2.16 -5.24 11.12
CA TYR A 34 -0.90 -5.41 11.84
C TYR A 34 -1.19 -5.39 13.33
N ALA A 35 -0.77 -6.43 14.03
CA ALA A 35 -0.97 -6.58 15.46
C ALA A 35 0.23 -7.26 16.10
N ARG A 36 0.23 -7.35 17.43
CA ARG A 36 1.13 -8.25 18.17
C ARG A 36 0.31 -9.40 18.74
N ASP A 37 0.83 -10.60 18.65
CA ASP A 37 0.27 -11.76 19.33
C ASP A 37 0.64 -11.78 20.83
N ALA A 38 0.16 -12.80 21.55
CA ALA A 38 0.41 -12.95 22.99
C ALA A 38 1.91 -13.11 23.33
N SER A 39 2.76 -13.49 22.37
CA SER A 39 4.21 -13.57 22.56
C SER A 39 4.92 -12.24 22.26
N GLY A 40 4.20 -11.21 21.81
CA GLY A 40 4.75 -9.94 21.35
C GLY A 40 5.24 -9.95 19.91
N CYS A 41 5.13 -11.08 19.18
CA CYS A 41 5.50 -11.16 17.78
C CYS A 41 4.53 -10.36 16.91
N VAL A 42 5.07 -9.60 15.95
CA VAL A 42 4.23 -8.88 14.97
C VAL A 42 3.54 -9.89 14.07
N THR A 43 2.25 -9.67 13.85
CA THR A 43 1.44 -10.43 12.90
C THR A 43 0.95 -9.55 11.75
N VAL A 44 0.80 -10.13 10.58
CA VAL A 44 0.15 -9.51 9.41
C VAL A 44 -1.03 -10.39 9.03
N ASP A 45 -2.24 -9.83 9.07
CA ASP A 45 -3.49 -10.58 8.87
C ASP A 45 -3.60 -11.83 9.77
N GLY A 46 -3.08 -11.73 10.99
CA GLY A 46 -3.07 -12.80 11.99
C GLY A 46 -1.94 -13.82 11.82
N VAL A 47 -1.08 -13.72 10.81
CA VAL A 47 0.06 -14.62 10.58
C VAL A 47 1.32 -14.01 11.19
N PRO A 48 2.03 -14.67 12.12
CA PRO A 48 3.29 -14.18 12.68
C PRO A 48 4.37 -13.96 11.60
N VAL A 49 5.08 -12.84 11.66
CA VAL A 49 6.16 -12.54 10.69
C VAL A 49 7.28 -13.57 10.73
N THR A 50 7.52 -14.19 11.87
CA THR A 50 8.50 -15.29 12.02
C THR A 50 8.06 -16.53 11.24
N GLU A 51 6.77 -16.83 11.17
CA GLU A 51 6.24 -17.92 10.36
C GLU A 51 6.35 -17.60 8.87
N LEU A 52 6.03 -16.35 8.48
CA LEU A 52 6.21 -15.90 7.09
C LEU A 52 7.68 -16.04 6.66
N ALA A 53 8.62 -15.60 7.50
CA ALA A 53 10.05 -15.75 7.21
C ALA A 53 10.48 -17.21 7.10
N ARG A 54 9.94 -18.09 7.96
CA ARG A 54 10.24 -19.54 7.90
C ARG A 54 9.70 -20.18 6.62
N ARG A 55 8.52 -19.78 6.15
CA ARG A 55 7.87 -20.35 4.95
C ARG A 55 8.46 -19.82 3.64
N HIS A 56 8.80 -18.54 3.60
CA HIS A 56 9.14 -17.85 2.36
C HIS A 56 10.59 -17.34 2.30
N GLY A 57 11.34 -17.50 3.38
CA GLY A 57 12.70 -16.99 3.49
C GLY A 57 12.74 -15.51 3.92
N SER A 58 13.97 -14.98 4.03
CA SER A 58 14.26 -13.58 4.37
C SER A 58 15.50 -13.15 3.56
N PRO A 59 15.54 -11.92 3.02
CA PRO A 59 14.51 -10.88 3.17
C PRO A 59 13.24 -11.16 2.33
N ALA A 60 12.07 -10.69 2.81
CA ALA A 60 10.80 -10.81 2.09
C ALA A 60 9.94 -9.56 2.28
N TYR A 61 9.25 -9.15 1.21
CA TYR A 61 8.18 -8.15 1.30
C TYR A 61 6.86 -8.85 1.57
N VAL A 62 6.13 -8.37 2.57
CA VAL A 62 4.82 -8.88 2.94
C VAL A 62 3.77 -7.82 2.66
N VAL A 63 2.80 -8.13 1.83
CA VAL A 63 1.71 -7.22 1.47
C VAL A 63 0.39 -7.82 1.94
N SER A 64 -0.32 -7.10 2.81
CA SER A 64 -1.68 -7.47 3.20
C SER A 64 -2.66 -7.11 2.10
N GLU A 65 -3.33 -8.10 1.52
CA GLU A 65 -4.42 -7.89 0.56
C GLU A 65 -5.53 -7.04 1.19
N ARG A 66 -5.93 -7.32 2.42
CA ARG A 66 -6.98 -6.56 3.12
C ARG A 66 -6.62 -5.09 3.28
N THR A 67 -5.38 -4.80 3.68
CA THR A 67 -4.90 -3.42 3.76
C THR A 67 -4.94 -2.74 2.41
N PHE A 68 -4.38 -3.39 1.38
CA PHE A 68 -4.38 -2.82 0.03
C PHE A 68 -5.80 -2.50 -0.45
N ARG A 69 -6.70 -3.48 -0.40
CA ARG A 69 -8.06 -3.33 -0.90
C ARG A 69 -8.87 -2.29 -0.12
N SER A 70 -8.75 -2.28 1.21
CA SER A 70 -9.46 -1.28 2.02
C SER A 70 -8.97 0.15 1.76
N ARG A 71 -7.66 0.34 1.56
CA ARG A 71 -7.09 1.64 1.20
C ARG A 71 -7.52 2.07 -0.20
N ALA A 72 -7.46 1.17 -1.19
CA ALA A 72 -7.88 1.43 -2.56
C ALA A 72 -9.35 1.87 -2.62
N ARG A 73 -10.23 1.11 -1.97
CA ARG A 73 -11.66 1.42 -1.87
C ARG A 73 -11.91 2.75 -1.18
N GLY A 74 -11.31 2.95 0.00
CA GLY A 74 -11.51 4.19 0.77
C GLY A 74 -11.06 5.43 0.02
N PHE A 75 -9.96 5.33 -0.73
CA PHE A 75 -9.47 6.43 -1.56
C PHE A 75 -10.46 6.74 -2.69
N ARG A 76 -10.89 5.75 -3.45
CA ARG A 76 -11.88 5.91 -4.53
C ARG A 76 -13.18 6.54 -3.99
N GLU A 77 -13.75 5.97 -2.93
CA GLU A 77 -14.99 6.46 -2.34
C GLU A 77 -14.89 7.89 -1.78
N ALA A 78 -13.72 8.28 -1.28
CA ALA A 78 -13.50 9.65 -0.80
C ALA A 78 -13.61 10.66 -1.95
N PHE A 79 -12.98 10.37 -3.10
CA PHE A 79 -13.09 11.21 -4.29
C PHE A 79 -14.50 11.21 -4.88
N GLU A 80 -15.15 10.05 -4.98
CA GLU A 80 -16.53 9.94 -5.45
C GLU A 80 -17.49 10.79 -4.59
N ARG A 81 -17.39 10.67 -3.26
CA ARG A 81 -18.22 11.50 -2.34
C ARG A 81 -17.98 13.00 -2.49
N ALA A 82 -16.74 13.40 -2.73
CA ALA A 82 -16.40 14.82 -2.86
C ALA A 82 -16.86 15.42 -4.19
N LEU A 83 -16.80 14.67 -5.28
CA LEU A 83 -17.01 15.18 -6.64
C LEU A 83 -18.38 14.86 -7.23
N SER A 84 -19.07 13.82 -6.75
CA SER A 84 -20.42 13.45 -7.18
C SER A 84 -21.44 14.62 -7.06
N PRO A 85 -21.45 15.44 -5.98
CA PRO A 85 -22.36 16.58 -5.91
C PRO A 85 -22.11 17.65 -6.98
N LEU A 86 -20.95 17.63 -7.62
CA LEU A 86 -20.59 18.54 -8.73
C LEU A 86 -20.93 17.96 -10.09
N GLY A 87 -21.52 16.76 -10.17
CA GLY A 87 -21.83 16.07 -11.42
C GLY A 87 -20.58 15.59 -12.18
N VAL A 88 -19.48 15.35 -11.47
CA VAL A 88 -18.20 14.92 -12.06
C VAL A 88 -17.98 13.44 -11.80
N ASP A 89 -17.76 12.67 -12.87
CA ASP A 89 -17.33 11.28 -12.78
C ASP A 89 -15.84 11.19 -12.42
N VAL A 90 -15.49 10.23 -11.56
CA VAL A 90 -14.13 10.04 -11.08
C VAL A 90 -13.56 8.72 -11.57
N ALA A 91 -12.41 8.76 -12.22
CA ALA A 91 -11.59 7.60 -12.50
C ALA A 91 -10.31 7.66 -11.65
N VAL A 92 -10.12 6.67 -10.78
CA VAL A 92 -8.93 6.58 -9.93
C VAL A 92 -7.97 5.54 -10.52
N TYR A 93 -6.71 5.91 -10.67
CA TYR A 93 -5.66 5.06 -11.20
C TYR A 93 -4.67 4.67 -10.12
N TYR A 94 -4.38 3.38 -10.01
CA TYR A 94 -3.30 2.86 -9.19
C TYR A 94 -1.96 3.01 -9.92
N ALA A 95 -1.01 3.71 -9.33
CA ALA A 95 0.32 3.91 -9.90
C ALA A 95 1.18 2.65 -9.74
N SER A 96 1.36 1.88 -10.80
CA SER A 96 2.04 0.58 -10.79
C SER A 96 3.51 0.66 -10.39
N LYS A 97 4.16 1.80 -10.58
CA LYS A 97 5.54 2.04 -10.15
C LYS A 97 5.79 1.85 -8.65
N ALA A 98 4.74 1.91 -7.82
CA ALA A 98 4.86 1.67 -6.38
C ALA A 98 5.11 0.18 -6.08
N LEU A 99 4.32 -0.69 -6.66
CA LEU A 99 4.46 -2.15 -6.65
C LEU A 99 3.43 -2.74 -7.62
N LEU A 100 3.84 -3.48 -8.62
CA LEU A 100 2.91 -4.20 -9.49
C LEU A 100 3.25 -5.68 -9.54
N THR A 101 2.29 -6.49 -9.10
CA THR A 101 2.22 -7.94 -9.35
C THR A 101 0.87 -8.25 -9.96
N SER A 102 0.69 -9.43 -10.56
CA SER A 102 -0.62 -9.84 -11.08
C SER A 102 -1.70 -9.88 -9.99
N ALA A 103 -1.34 -10.16 -8.73
CA ALA A 103 -2.26 -10.09 -7.60
C ALA A 103 -2.70 -8.65 -7.32
N VAL A 104 -1.74 -7.72 -7.20
CA VAL A 104 -2.01 -6.29 -6.95
C VAL A 104 -2.86 -5.68 -8.07
N ALA A 105 -2.56 -6.00 -9.33
CA ALA A 105 -3.37 -5.53 -10.47
C ALA A 105 -4.83 -6.00 -10.37
N ARG A 106 -5.05 -7.30 -10.04
CA ARG A 106 -6.40 -7.83 -9.84
C ARG A 106 -7.11 -7.22 -8.64
N TRP A 107 -6.41 -6.97 -7.53
CA TRP A 107 -7.00 -6.31 -6.36
C TRP A 107 -7.42 -4.87 -6.66
N ALA A 108 -6.57 -4.11 -7.34
CA ALA A 108 -6.89 -2.74 -7.74
C ALA A 108 -8.12 -2.70 -8.65
N LEU A 109 -8.14 -3.57 -9.68
CA LEU A 109 -9.28 -3.67 -10.60
C LEU A 109 -10.58 -4.07 -9.88
N ALA A 110 -10.50 -5.03 -8.95
CA ALA A 110 -11.66 -5.48 -8.17
C ALA A 110 -12.23 -4.38 -7.25
N GLU A 111 -11.39 -3.44 -6.81
CA GLU A 111 -11.83 -2.26 -6.05
C GLU A 111 -12.22 -1.06 -6.94
N GLY A 112 -12.35 -1.28 -8.26
CA GLY A 112 -12.81 -0.27 -9.21
C GLY A 112 -11.73 0.70 -9.68
N LEU A 113 -10.44 0.48 -9.35
CA LEU A 113 -9.35 1.31 -9.83
C LEU A 113 -8.91 0.87 -11.24
N SER A 114 -8.45 1.83 -12.03
CA SER A 114 -7.68 1.61 -13.25
C SER A 114 -6.19 1.48 -12.92
N ILE A 115 -5.36 1.05 -13.85
CA ILE A 115 -3.92 0.88 -13.65
C ILE A 115 -3.16 1.90 -14.48
N ASP A 116 -2.25 2.60 -13.85
CA ASP A 116 -1.32 3.52 -14.50
C ASP A 116 0.06 2.88 -14.59
N THR A 117 0.52 2.61 -15.82
CA THR A 117 1.79 1.94 -16.11
C THR A 117 2.79 2.93 -16.73
N ALA A 118 4.06 2.79 -16.37
CA ALA A 118 5.15 3.64 -16.86
C ALA A 118 6.22 2.87 -17.64
N SER A 119 6.10 1.53 -17.72
CA SER A 119 7.06 0.68 -18.43
C SER A 119 6.35 -0.46 -19.17
N GLY A 120 7.03 -1.00 -20.20
CA GLY A 120 6.54 -2.18 -20.92
C GLY A 120 6.38 -3.41 -20.02
N GLY A 121 7.23 -3.57 -19.00
CA GLY A 121 7.12 -4.65 -18.03
C GLY A 121 5.87 -4.53 -17.16
N GLU A 122 5.54 -3.33 -16.67
CA GLU A 122 4.31 -3.07 -15.93
C GLU A 122 3.07 -3.30 -16.81
N LEU A 123 3.11 -2.82 -18.06
CA LEU A 123 2.04 -3.06 -19.03
C LEU A 123 1.81 -4.56 -19.25
N ALA A 124 2.89 -5.33 -19.45
CA ALA A 124 2.80 -6.78 -19.64
C ALA A 124 2.17 -7.49 -18.43
N VAL A 125 2.56 -7.08 -17.19
CA VAL A 125 1.98 -7.62 -15.95
C VAL A 125 0.49 -7.27 -15.83
N ALA A 126 0.09 -6.03 -16.15
CA ALA A 126 -1.31 -5.60 -16.10
C ALA A 126 -2.17 -6.41 -17.10
N LEU A 127 -1.72 -6.56 -18.35
CA LEU A 127 -2.39 -7.35 -19.38
C LEU A 127 -2.47 -8.84 -18.99
N ALA A 128 -1.39 -9.42 -18.51
CA ALA A 128 -1.36 -10.81 -18.04
C ALA A 128 -2.25 -11.05 -16.80
N ALA A 129 -2.50 -10.00 -16.00
CA ALA A 129 -3.45 -10.05 -14.90
C ALA A 129 -4.91 -9.98 -15.33
N GLY A 130 -5.19 -9.72 -16.63
CA GLY A 130 -6.53 -9.59 -17.19
C GLY A 130 -7.12 -8.19 -17.07
N VAL A 131 -6.30 -7.15 -16.88
CA VAL A 131 -6.79 -5.76 -16.86
C VAL A 131 -7.19 -5.36 -18.28
N PRO A 132 -8.44 -4.91 -18.52
CA PRO A 132 -8.86 -4.44 -19.83
C PRO A 132 -8.09 -3.21 -20.30
N GLY A 133 -7.81 -3.09 -21.58
CA GLY A 133 -7.00 -2.00 -22.13
C GLY A 133 -7.54 -0.61 -21.82
N GLU A 134 -8.86 -0.44 -21.82
CA GLU A 134 -9.54 0.81 -21.45
C GLU A 134 -9.38 1.20 -19.97
N ARG A 135 -8.90 0.28 -19.15
CA ARG A 135 -8.56 0.49 -17.72
C ARG A 135 -7.07 0.66 -17.49
N ILE A 136 -6.27 0.79 -18.55
CA ILE A 136 -4.82 0.98 -18.47
C ILE A 136 -4.45 2.34 -19.04
N ALA A 137 -3.78 3.16 -18.25
CA ALA A 137 -3.04 4.33 -18.72
C ALA A 137 -1.56 3.95 -18.90
N LEU A 138 -0.93 4.43 -19.96
CA LEU A 138 0.49 4.27 -20.21
C LEU A 138 1.18 5.62 -20.21
N HIS A 139 1.90 5.92 -19.15
CA HIS A 139 2.75 7.11 -19.02
C HIS A 139 4.11 6.91 -19.69
N GLY A 140 4.74 8.02 -20.08
CA GLY A 140 6.09 8.04 -20.60
C GLY A 140 6.22 8.85 -21.89
N ASN A 141 7.43 9.39 -22.09
CA ASN A 141 7.74 10.25 -23.24
C ASN A 141 8.42 9.48 -24.40
N ASN A 142 8.93 8.27 -24.14
CA ASN A 142 9.66 7.47 -25.10
C ASN A 142 9.03 6.05 -25.19
N LYS A 143 7.88 5.98 -25.85
CA LYS A 143 7.16 4.73 -26.11
C LYS A 143 7.63 4.15 -27.43
N SER A 144 8.16 2.91 -27.42
CA SER A 144 8.43 2.19 -28.66
C SER A 144 7.13 1.61 -29.27
N ALA A 145 7.13 1.38 -30.57
CA ALA A 145 6.03 0.72 -31.27
C ALA A 145 6.11 -0.82 -31.18
N ALA A 146 7.17 -1.37 -30.55
CA ALA A 146 7.44 -2.80 -30.39
C ALA A 146 7.48 -3.17 -28.92
#